data_91d5872183f26a2faa906ee30b831569
#
_entry.id   91d5872183f26a2faa906ee30b831569
#
_cell.length_a   1.000
_cell.length_b   1.000
_cell.length_c   1.000
_cell.angle_alpha   90.00
_cell.angle_beta   90.00
_cell.angle_gamma   90.00
#
_symmetry.space_group_name_H-M   'P 1'
#
loop_
_entity.id
_entity.type
_entity.pdbx_description
1 polymer ?
#
loop_
_entity_poly.entity_id
_entity_poly.type
_entity_poly.pdbx_seq_one_letter_code
_entity_poly.pdbx_strand_id
1 'polypeptide(L)'
;MSQALFFVQLFFLLVMGLYFFNMLKGQQGSKVVVEKQSQKELEKLQKMREIKLTKPLSELTRPSTFEEIVGQENGIKSLKAALCSPNPQHVIIYGPPGIGKTAAARLVLEEAKKTKNSPFRHDAKFTEIDATTVRFDERGIADPLIGSVHDPIYQGAGAMGAAGVPQPKPGAVTKAHGGVLFIDEIGELHPIQMNKLLKVLEDRKVFLESAYYNSEDTHIPFHIHDIFQNGLPADFRLIGATTRGSEAIPPALRSRCLEIYFKALNPDEIKTVCENTIKKIAFDMEKGVPDIISKYATN
;
A
#
# COMPACT_ATOMS: atom_id res chain seq x y z
N MET A 1 44.34 61.35 6.38
CA MET A 1 43.97 60.10 5.67
C MET A 1 43.15 59.12 6.52
N SER A 2 43.28 59.04 7.84
CA SER A 2 42.56 58.08 8.72
C SER A 2 41.06 58.34 8.85
N GLN A 3 40.60 59.61 8.89
CA GLN A 3 39.17 59.92 9.04
C GLN A 3 38.32 59.58 7.79
N ALA A 4 38.86 59.78 6.61
CA ALA A 4 38.14 59.41 5.37
C ALA A 4 37.96 57.90 5.25
N LEU A 5 38.97 57.11 5.67
CA LEU A 5 38.88 55.65 5.67
C LEU A 5 37.81 55.12 6.63
N PHE A 6 37.69 55.77 7.80
CA PHE A 6 36.67 55.45 8.80
C PHE A 6 35.24 55.67 8.25
N PHE A 7 34.98 56.78 7.59
CA PHE A 7 33.69 57.08 6.99
C PHE A 7 33.32 56.09 5.88
N VAL A 8 34.29 55.67 5.07
CA VAL A 8 34.08 54.66 4.01
C VAL A 8 33.73 53.30 4.63
N GLN A 9 34.43 52.87 5.69
CA GLN A 9 34.12 51.63 6.38
C GLN A 9 32.76 51.68 7.04
N LEU A 10 32.36 52.78 7.67
CA LEU A 10 31.06 52.95 8.29
C LEU A 10 29.93 52.87 7.23
N PHE A 11 30.13 53.49 6.09
CA PHE A 11 29.20 53.45 4.95
C PHE A 11 29.00 52.01 4.42
N PHE A 12 30.08 51.27 4.22
CA PHE A 12 30.00 49.86 3.81
C PHE A 12 29.27 48.99 4.83
N LEU A 13 29.53 49.19 6.12
CA LEU A 13 28.85 48.47 7.21
C LEU A 13 27.35 48.75 7.23
N LEU A 14 26.95 50.01 6.99
CA LEU A 14 25.56 50.42 6.92
C LEU A 14 24.84 49.82 5.70
N VAL A 15 25.47 49.85 4.53
CA VAL A 15 24.94 49.25 3.30
C VAL A 15 24.79 47.73 3.47
N MET A 16 25.79 47.07 4.02
CA MET A 16 25.76 45.64 4.30
C MET A 16 24.67 45.26 5.32
N GLY A 17 24.51 46.05 6.37
CA GLY A 17 23.43 45.88 7.36
C GLY A 17 22.05 46.01 6.75
N LEU A 18 21.82 47.02 5.90
CA LEU A 18 20.56 47.20 5.15
C LEU A 18 20.30 46.05 4.16
N TYR A 19 21.33 45.58 3.48
CA TYR A 19 21.22 44.44 2.56
C TYR A 19 20.78 43.17 3.31
N PHE A 20 21.46 42.81 4.42
CA PHE A 20 21.08 41.66 5.25
C PHE A 20 19.70 41.81 5.87
N PHE A 21 19.32 43.01 6.34
CA PHE A 21 18.01 43.29 6.87
C PHE A 21 16.90 43.08 5.82
N ASN A 22 17.10 43.57 4.60
CA ASN A 22 16.16 43.36 3.49
C ASN A 22 16.09 41.87 3.07
N MET A 23 17.21 41.16 3.07
CA MET A 23 17.25 39.73 2.78
C MET A 23 16.48 38.90 3.82
N LEU A 24 16.68 39.18 5.11
CA LEU A 24 15.94 38.53 6.22
C LEU A 24 14.43 38.85 6.17
N LYS A 25 14.07 40.11 5.87
CA LYS A 25 12.68 40.50 5.73
C LYS A 25 11.99 39.82 4.52
N GLY A 26 12.71 39.63 3.42
CA GLY A 26 12.23 38.90 2.25
C GLY A 26 12.01 37.40 2.55
N GLN A 27 12.90 36.76 3.30
CA GLN A 27 12.75 35.37 3.71
C GLN A 27 11.59 35.17 4.71
N GLN A 28 11.38 36.09 5.65
CA GLN A 28 10.24 36.03 6.56
C GLN A 28 8.91 36.27 5.83
N GLY A 29 8.87 37.20 4.87
CA GLY A 29 7.67 37.46 4.07
C GLY A 29 7.22 36.25 3.26
N SER A 30 8.15 35.54 2.62
CA SER A 30 7.84 34.33 1.85
C SER A 30 7.34 33.19 2.73
N LYS A 31 7.93 32.97 3.92
CA LYS A 31 7.45 31.95 4.87
C LYS A 31 6.03 32.22 5.35
N VAL A 32 5.71 33.46 5.72
CA VAL A 32 4.37 33.85 6.18
C VAL A 32 3.31 33.70 5.07
N VAL A 33 3.67 33.98 3.81
CA VAL A 33 2.74 33.77 2.68
C VAL A 33 2.49 32.28 2.44
N VAL A 34 3.55 31.45 2.48
CA VAL A 34 3.44 29.98 2.31
C VAL A 34 2.61 29.38 3.46
N GLU A 35 2.84 29.80 4.71
CA GLU A 35 2.05 29.32 5.86
C GLU A 35 0.58 29.69 5.74
N LYS A 36 0.24 30.93 5.36
CA LYS A 36 -1.15 31.36 5.15
C LYS A 36 -1.83 30.60 4.01
N GLN A 37 -1.10 30.29 2.95
CA GLN A 37 -1.63 29.51 1.83
C GLN A 37 -1.84 28.06 2.27
N SER A 38 -0.88 27.48 2.98
CA SER A 38 -0.98 26.13 3.55
C SER A 38 -2.15 26.00 4.54
N GLN A 39 -2.38 27.00 5.40
CA GLN A 39 -3.53 27.03 6.32
C GLN A 39 -4.87 27.05 5.56
N LYS A 40 -4.99 27.91 4.53
CA LYS A 40 -6.21 27.96 3.69
C LYS A 40 -6.49 26.63 2.97
N GLU A 41 -5.44 25.99 2.46
CA GLU A 41 -5.59 24.68 1.83
C GLU A 41 -5.95 23.59 2.84
N LEU A 42 -5.38 23.65 4.06
CA LEU A 42 -5.72 22.74 5.15
C LEU A 42 -7.18 22.89 5.57
N GLU A 43 -7.67 24.13 5.75
CA GLU A 43 -9.07 24.40 6.04
C GLU A 43 -10.01 23.89 4.93
N LYS A 44 -9.62 24.10 3.67
CA LYS A 44 -10.36 23.56 2.52
C LYS A 44 -10.41 22.04 2.54
N LEU A 45 -9.28 21.40 2.80
CA LEU A 45 -9.20 19.94 2.93
C LEU A 45 -10.02 19.41 4.12
N GLN A 46 -10.03 20.13 5.25
CA GLN A 46 -10.85 19.77 6.41
C GLN A 46 -12.35 19.83 6.06
N LYS A 47 -12.80 20.92 5.42
CA LYS A 47 -14.19 21.03 4.93
C LYS A 47 -14.55 19.94 3.93
N MET A 48 -13.64 19.57 3.03
CA MET A 48 -13.87 18.45 2.10
C MET A 48 -13.95 17.11 2.82
N ARG A 49 -13.19 16.89 3.92
CA ARG A 49 -13.26 15.68 4.73
C ARG A 49 -14.53 15.58 5.57
N GLU A 50 -15.20 16.68 5.87
CA GLU A 50 -16.50 16.71 6.56
C GLU A 50 -17.63 16.22 5.66
N ILE A 51 -17.48 16.38 4.34
CA ILE A 51 -18.45 15.90 3.36
C ILE A 51 -18.31 14.38 3.26
N LYS A 52 -19.16 13.65 3.99
CA LYS A 52 -19.21 12.19 3.94
C LYS A 52 -20.51 11.76 3.29
N LEU A 53 -20.41 11.05 2.18
CA LEU A 53 -21.53 10.33 1.61
C LEU A 53 -21.81 9.06 2.43
N THR A 54 -23.03 8.53 2.30
CA THR A 54 -23.35 7.20 2.83
C THR A 54 -22.45 6.16 2.19
N LYS A 55 -22.01 5.18 2.98
CA LYS A 55 -21.18 4.09 2.46
C LYS A 55 -21.91 3.32 1.37
N PRO A 56 -21.22 2.95 0.27
CA PRO A 56 -21.81 2.09 -0.74
C PRO A 56 -22.31 0.77 -0.15
N LEU A 57 -23.36 0.21 -0.75
CA LEU A 57 -23.97 -1.04 -0.28
C LEU A 57 -22.93 -2.17 -0.20
N SER A 58 -22.06 -2.30 -1.19
CA SER A 58 -20.98 -3.29 -1.22
C SER A 58 -19.98 -3.18 -0.07
N GLU A 59 -19.83 -2.00 0.52
CA GLU A 59 -18.98 -1.80 1.69
C GLU A 59 -19.74 -2.13 3.00
N LEU A 60 -21.02 -1.74 3.08
CA LEU A 60 -21.88 -2.01 4.23
C LEU A 60 -22.13 -3.51 4.42
N THR A 61 -22.24 -4.24 3.31
CA THR A 61 -22.53 -5.68 3.29
C THR A 61 -21.30 -6.57 3.32
N ARG A 62 -20.09 -5.97 3.30
CA ARG A 62 -18.85 -6.76 3.35
C ARG A 62 -18.86 -7.70 4.55
N PRO A 63 -18.55 -9.01 4.34
CA PRO A 63 -18.51 -10.00 5.41
C PRO A 63 -17.56 -9.57 6.54
N SER A 64 -18.04 -9.67 7.77
CA SER A 64 -17.30 -9.38 9.00
C SER A 64 -16.96 -10.64 9.79
N THR A 65 -17.61 -11.76 9.47
CA THR A 65 -17.36 -13.09 10.03
C THR A 65 -17.29 -14.15 8.94
N PHE A 66 -16.74 -15.33 9.24
CA PHE A 66 -16.65 -16.42 8.27
C PHE A 66 -18.01 -16.98 7.88
N GLU A 67 -18.97 -16.95 8.80
CA GLU A 67 -20.33 -17.44 8.59
C GLU A 67 -21.09 -16.60 7.55
N GLU A 68 -20.69 -15.34 7.38
CA GLU A 68 -21.24 -14.46 6.34
C GLU A 68 -20.69 -14.76 4.94
N ILE A 69 -19.61 -15.56 4.85
CA ILE A 69 -19.03 -15.98 3.55
C ILE A 69 -19.64 -17.33 3.17
N VAL A 70 -20.71 -17.26 2.39
CA VAL A 70 -21.52 -18.44 2.01
C VAL A 70 -20.80 -19.28 0.96
N GLY A 71 -20.91 -20.61 1.06
CA GLY A 71 -20.51 -21.58 0.02
C GLY A 71 -19.00 -21.82 -0.12
N GLN A 72 -18.15 -21.24 0.75
CA GLN A 72 -16.70 -21.33 0.64
C GLN A 72 -16.03 -22.08 1.81
N GLU A 73 -16.74 -22.97 2.49
CA GLU A 73 -16.28 -23.64 3.74
C GLU A 73 -14.94 -24.35 3.54
N ASN A 74 -14.78 -25.08 2.44
CA ASN A 74 -13.53 -25.80 2.11
C ASN A 74 -12.38 -24.85 1.82
N GLY A 75 -12.64 -23.78 1.05
CA GLY A 75 -11.65 -22.75 0.73
C GLY A 75 -11.19 -22.02 2.00
N ILE A 76 -12.11 -21.64 2.85
CA ILE A 76 -11.84 -20.99 4.15
C ILE A 76 -11.04 -21.94 5.06
N LYS A 77 -11.41 -23.20 5.14
CA LYS A 77 -10.68 -24.21 5.93
C LYS A 77 -9.23 -24.36 5.46
N SER A 78 -9.02 -24.43 4.15
CA SER A 78 -7.68 -24.51 3.57
C SER A 78 -6.87 -23.23 3.83
N LEU A 79 -7.51 -22.06 3.72
CA LEU A 79 -6.87 -20.77 3.98
C LEU A 79 -6.47 -20.61 5.45
N LYS A 80 -7.34 -21.06 6.38
CA LYS A 80 -7.02 -21.10 7.82
C LYS A 80 -5.85 -22.05 8.10
N ALA A 81 -5.84 -23.24 7.51
CA ALA A 81 -4.75 -24.20 7.67
C ALA A 81 -3.42 -23.63 7.16
N ALA A 82 -3.44 -22.87 6.05
CA ALA A 82 -2.26 -22.25 5.48
C ALA A 82 -1.68 -21.12 6.35
N LEU A 83 -2.53 -20.26 6.92
CA LEU A 83 -2.09 -19.02 7.59
C LEU A 83 -2.07 -19.10 9.11
N CYS A 84 -2.97 -19.88 9.74
CA CYS A 84 -3.02 -20.02 11.19
C CYS A 84 -2.04 -21.10 11.73
N SER A 85 -1.10 -21.55 10.91
CA SER A 85 -0.06 -22.51 11.30
C SER A 85 1.17 -21.80 11.90
N PRO A 86 2.02 -22.48 12.64
CA PRO A 86 3.31 -21.94 13.10
C PRO A 86 4.24 -21.50 11.93
N ASN A 87 4.07 -22.12 10.76
CA ASN A 87 4.80 -21.80 9.54
C ASN A 87 3.82 -21.40 8.43
N PRO A 88 3.29 -20.15 8.43
CA PRO A 88 2.31 -19.73 7.45
C PRO A 88 2.88 -19.75 6.04
N GLN A 89 2.06 -20.18 5.07
CA GLN A 89 2.43 -20.32 3.67
C GLN A 89 1.91 -19.16 2.83
N HIS A 90 2.52 -18.94 1.67
CA HIS A 90 1.96 -18.08 0.65
C HIS A 90 0.78 -18.79 -0.02
N VAL A 91 -0.23 -18.04 -0.44
CA VAL A 91 -1.48 -18.58 -0.97
C VAL A 91 -1.87 -17.85 -2.25
N ILE A 92 -2.44 -18.59 -3.20
CA ILE A 92 -3.16 -18.03 -4.35
C ILE A 92 -4.59 -18.53 -4.30
N ILE A 93 -5.56 -17.60 -4.32
CA ILE A 93 -6.99 -17.90 -4.30
C ILE A 93 -7.56 -17.67 -5.71
N TYR A 94 -8.00 -18.73 -6.33
CA TYR A 94 -8.70 -18.70 -7.61
C TYR A 94 -10.21 -18.67 -7.41
N GLY A 95 -10.93 -17.97 -8.25
CA GLY A 95 -12.39 -18.03 -8.26
C GLY A 95 -13.04 -16.75 -8.79
N PRO A 96 -14.34 -16.80 -9.11
CA PRO A 96 -15.09 -15.68 -9.67
C PRO A 96 -15.02 -14.40 -8.82
N PRO A 97 -15.34 -13.24 -9.39
CA PRO A 97 -15.44 -12.01 -8.61
C PRO A 97 -16.64 -12.07 -7.63
N GLY A 98 -16.62 -11.29 -6.56
CA GLY A 98 -17.75 -11.12 -5.64
C GLY A 98 -17.96 -12.23 -4.60
N ILE A 99 -17.26 -13.36 -4.65
CA ILE A 99 -17.46 -14.54 -3.78
C ILE A 99 -16.76 -14.47 -2.41
N GLY A 100 -16.21 -13.32 -2.03
CA GLY A 100 -15.65 -13.11 -0.70
C GLY A 100 -14.16 -13.42 -0.53
N LYS A 101 -13.34 -13.55 -1.59
CA LYS A 101 -11.90 -13.82 -1.54
C LYS A 101 -11.15 -12.84 -0.61
N THR A 102 -11.33 -11.55 -0.83
CA THR A 102 -10.67 -10.48 -0.03
C THR A 102 -11.15 -10.48 1.42
N ALA A 103 -12.46 -10.71 1.65
CA ALA A 103 -13.01 -10.78 2.99
C ALA A 103 -12.45 -11.99 3.76
N ALA A 104 -12.40 -13.18 3.13
CA ALA A 104 -11.80 -14.37 3.72
C ALA A 104 -10.35 -14.17 4.11
N ALA A 105 -9.53 -13.59 3.21
CA ALA A 105 -8.12 -13.30 3.46
C ALA A 105 -7.91 -12.38 4.67
N ARG A 106 -8.72 -11.33 4.78
CA ARG A 106 -8.68 -10.39 5.90
C ARG A 106 -9.07 -11.04 7.21
N LEU A 107 -10.17 -11.81 7.23
CA LEU A 107 -10.65 -12.50 8.42
C LEU A 107 -9.68 -13.57 8.90
N VAL A 108 -9.03 -14.28 7.99
CA VAL A 108 -8.04 -15.30 8.36
C VAL A 108 -6.81 -14.68 9.02
N LEU A 109 -6.35 -13.52 8.58
CA LEU A 109 -5.26 -12.81 9.29
C LEU A 109 -5.68 -12.45 10.72
N GLU A 110 -6.90 -11.93 10.91
CA GLU A 110 -7.40 -11.59 12.24
C GLU A 110 -7.52 -12.82 13.16
N GLU A 111 -7.85 -13.98 12.60
CA GLU A 111 -7.84 -15.26 13.35
C GLU A 111 -6.40 -15.73 13.62
N ALA A 112 -5.50 -15.62 12.64
CA ALA A 112 -4.11 -15.99 12.78
C ALA A 112 -3.39 -15.19 13.89
N LYS A 113 -3.70 -13.90 14.04
CA LYS A 113 -3.18 -13.06 15.13
C LYS A 113 -3.57 -13.57 16.53
N LYS A 114 -4.72 -14.26 16.64
CA LYS A 114 -5.24 -14.81 17.91
C LYS A 114 -4.77 -16.24 18.17
N THR A 115 -4.24 -16.90 17.13
CA THR A 115 -3.83 -18.30 17.22
C THR A 115 -2.54 -18.43 18.03
N LYS A 116 -2.53 -19.32 19.01
CA LYS A 116 -1.34 -19.64 19.80
C LYS A 116 -0.26 -20.23 18.88
N ASN A 117 0.95 -19.74 19.00
CA ASN A 117 2.12 -20.11 18.17
C ASN A 117 2.08 -19.57 16.72
N SER A 118 1.18 -18.66 16.40
CA SER A 118 1.24 -17.92 15.13
C SER A 118 2.42 -16.93 15.15
N PRO A 119 3.19 -16.79 14.07
CA PRO A 119 4.24 -15.79 13.97
C PRO A 119 3.68 -14.37 13.73
N PHE A 120 2.39 -14.24 13.39
CA PHE A 120 1.76 -12.94 13.22
C PHE A 120 1.53 -12.27 14.57
N ARG A 121 2.12 -11.10 14.72
CA ARG A 121 1.89 -10.27 15.90
C ARG A 121 0.49 -9.65 15.85
N HIS A 122 -0.01 -9.18 16.99
CA HIS A 122 -1.33 -8.52 17.09
C HIS A 122 -1.43 -7.26 16.20
N ASP A 123 -0.29 -6.59 15.95
CA ASP A 123 -0.17 -5.39 15.10
C ASP A 123 0.13 -5.71 13.63
N ALA A 124 0.19 -7.00 13.24
CA ALA A 124 0.42 -7.42 11.87
C ALA A 124 -0.55 -6.75 10.89
N LYS A 125 -0.01 -6.17 9.82
CA LYS A 125 -0.79 -5.37 8.86
C LYS A 125 -1.34 -6.23 7.74
N PHE A 126 -2.53 -5.88 7.28
CA PHE A 126 -3.10 -6.35 6.02
C PHE A 126 -2.89 -5.26 4.98
N THR A 127 -1.89 -5.42 4.12
CA THR A 127 -1.60 -4.47 3.04
C THR A 127 -2.27 -4.98 1.77
N GLU A 128 -3.19 -4.21 1.22
CA GLU A 128 -3.98 -4.56 0.05
C GLU A 128 -3.55 -3.74 -1.16
N ILE A 129 -3.38 -4.39 -2.29
CA ILE A 129 -3.10 -3.79 -3.59
C ILE A 129 -3.99 -4.44 -4.64
N ASP A 130 -4.45 -3.65 -5.57
CA ASP A 130 -5.12 -4.10 -6.79
C ASP A 130 -4.11 -4.05 -7.95
N ALA A 131 -3.76 -5.20 -8.50
CA ALA A 131 -2.79 -5.32 -9.58
C ALA A 131 -3.21 -4.60 -10.87
N THR A 132 -4.51 -4.41 -11.09
CA THR A 132 -5.02 -3.67 -12.26
C THR A 132 -4.67 -2.18 -12.20
N THR A 133 -4.46 -1.65 -10.99
CA THR A 133 -4.11 -0.24 -10.76
C THR A 133 -2.60 0.01 -10.65
N VAL A 134 -1.82 -1.04 -10.42
CA VAL A 134 -0.37 -0.98 -10.27
C VAL A 134 0.29 -0.91 -11.64
N ARG A 135 0.51 0.31 -12.13
CA ARG A 135 1.21 0.49 -13.40
C ARG A 135 2.69 0.15 -13.25
N PHE A 136 3.17 -0.66 -14.19
CA PHE A 136 4.61 -0.87 -14.36
C PHE A 136 5.22 0.36 -15.03
N ASP A 137 6.21 0.97 -14.39
CA ASP A 137 7.01 2.06 -14.97
C ASP A 137 8.38 1.49 -15.36
N GLU A 138 8.64 1.44 -16.67
CA GLU A 138 9.92 0.97 -17.23
C GLU A 138 11.11 1.79 -16.74
N ARG A 139 10.88 3.05 -16.39
CA ARG A 139 11.93 3.96 -15.88
C ARG A 139 12.26 3.71 -14.40
N GLY A 140 11.47 2.89 -13.70
CA GLY A 140 11.66 2.61 -12.27
C GLY A 140 11.42 3.79 -11.33
N ILE A 141 10.87 4.91 -11.84
CA ILE A 141 10.67 6.15 -11.07
C ILE A 141 9.62 5.96 -9.98
N ALA A 142 8.59 5.13 -10.26
CA ALA A 142 7.54 4.83 -9.30
C ALA A 142 7.12 3.36 -9.43
N ASP A 143 7.52 2.52 -8.48
CA ASP A 143 7.02 1.14 -8.36
C ASP A 143 6.24 1.02 -7.04
N PRO A 144 4.90 1.08 -7.07
CA PRO A 144 4.09 1.00 -5.85
C PRO A 144 4.21 -0.35 -5.14
N LEU A 145 4.52 -1.41 -5.87
CA LEU A 145 4.67 -2.76 -5.31
C LEU A 145 5.99 -2.93 -4.57
N ILE A 146 7.08 -2.73 -5.27
CA ILE A 146 8.43 -2.99 -4.76
C ILE A 146 9.00 -1.79 -4.01
N GLY A 147 8.73 -0.60 -4.50
CA GLY A 147 9.33 0.65 -4.04
C GLY A 147 10.21 1.27 -5.10
N SER A 148 10.64 2.48 -4.87
CA SER A 148 11.42 3.26 -5.82
C SER A 148 12.46 4.11 -5.09
N VAL A 149 13.42 4.65 -5.85
CA VAL A 149 14.33 5.68 -5.35
C VAL A 149 14.02 7.00 -6.06
N HIS A 150 13.84 8.04 -5.28
CA HIS A 150 13.78 9.39 -5.81
C HIS A 150 15.17 9.94 -5.88
N ASP A 151 15.74 9.96 -7.08
CA ASP A 151 17.05 10.50 -7.33
C ASP A 151 17.06 12.05 -7.24
N PRO A 152 18.21 12.66 -6.90
CA PRO A 152 18.33 14.11 -6.70
C PRO A 152 17.86 14.96 -7.87
N ILE A 153 17.99 14.47 -9.10
CA ILE A 153 17.54 15.16 -10.33
C ILE A 153 16.03 15.45 -10.30
N TYR A 154 15.24 14.60 -9.63
CA TYR A 154 13.78 14.73 -9.58
C TYR A 154 13.29 15.45 -8.33
N GLN A 155 14.19 15.78 -7.39
CA GLN A 155 13.79 16.28 -6.05
C GLN A 155 13.59 17.78 -5.98
N GLY A 156 13.85 18.57 -7.01
CA GLY A 156 13.73 20.01 -6.92
C GLY A 156 14.53 20.63 -5.73
N ALA A 157 14.44 21.93 -5.51
CA ALA A 157 15.19 22.64 -4.46
C ALA A 157 14.59 22.47 -3.03
N GLY A 158 14.18 21.26 -2.63
CA GLY A 158 13.77 21.00 -1.25
C GLY A 158 14.97 20.87 -0.29
N ALA A 159 14.74 21.00 1.01
CA ALA A 159 15.79 21.03 2.04
C ALA A 159 16.75 19.81 2.04
N MET A 160 16.29 18.65 1.56
CA MET A 160 17.12 17.46 1.37
C MET A 160 17.56 17.24 -0.09
N GLY A 161 16.81 17.73 -1.07
CA GLY A 161 17.17 17.67 -2.48
C GLY A 161 18.40 18.48 -2.85
N ALA A 162 18.71 19.55 -2.12
CA ALA A 162 19.93 20.32 -2.25
C ALA A 162 21.20 19.54 -1.90
N ALA A 163 21.09 18.41 -1.18
CA ALA A 163 22.23 17.60 -0.75
C ALA A 163 22.61 16.50 -1.75
N GLY A 164 21.89 16.32 -2.85
CA GLY A 164 22.21 15.26 -3.83
C GLY A 164 21.99 13.83 -3.31
N VAL A 165 21.22 13.64 -2.23
CA VAL A 165 21.02 12.35 -1.57
C VAL A 165 19.86 11.59 -2.18
N PRO A 166 20.04 10.36 -2.71
CA PRO A 166 18.95 9.53 -3.20
C PRO A 166 18.02 9.12 -2.06
N GLN A 167 16.70 9.23 -2.27
CA GLN A 167 15.72 8.93 -1.23
C GLN A 167 14.94 7.66 -1.53
N PRO A 168 15.16 6.56 -0.78
CA PRO A 168 14.41 5.33 -0.90
C PRO A 168 12.96 5.53 -0.46
N LYS A 169 11.99 5.08 -1.29
CA LYS A 169 10.57 5.02 -0.95
C LYS A 169 10.12 3.56 -0.86
N PRO A 170 9.72 3.10 0.32
CA PRO A 170 9.26 1.73 0.49
C PRO A 170 7.94 1.48 -0.24
N GLY A 171 7.90 0.37 -0.99
CA GLY A 171 6.71 -0.14 -1.66
C GLY A 171 5.78 -0.91 -0.72
N ALA A 172 4.77 -1.55 -1.30
CA ALA A 172 3.79 -2.31 -0.54
C ALA A 172 4.39 -3.57 0.10
N VAL A 173 5.36 -4.21 -0.55
CA VAL A 173 6.06 -5.39 0.02
C VAL A 173 6.75 -5.06 1.36
N THR A 174 7.40 -3.89 1.46
CA THR A 174 8.00 -3.42 2.71
C THR A 174 6.94 -3.00 3.74
N LYS A 175 5.85 -2.36 3.30
CA LYS A 175 4.74 -1.97 4.18
C LYS A 175 4.01 -3.17 4.78
N ALA A 176 4.03 -4.32 4.09
CA ALA A 176 3.44 -5.58 4.52
C ALA A 176 4.36 -6.39 5.46
N HIS A 177 5.58 -5.93 5.73
CA HIS A 177 6.53 -6.62 6.59
C HIS A 177 5.91 -7.01 7.93
N GLY A 178 6.10 -8.26 8.36
CA GLY A 178 5.50 -8.83 9.57
C GLY A 178 4.00 -9.17 9.46
N GLY A 179 3.39 -8.99 8.27
CA GLY A 179 1.96 -9.19 8.06
C GLY A 179 1.63 -9.93 6.77
N VAL A 180 0.53 -9.53 6.14
CA VAL A 180 0.02 -10.08 4.88
C VAL A 180 0.04 -9.02 3.80
N LEU A 181 0.59 -9.37 2.63
CA LEU A 181 0.38 -8.65 1.38
C LEU A 181 -0.71 -9.36 0.60
N PHE A 182 -1.85 -8.70 0.46
CA PHE A 182 -2.94 -9.15 -0.40
C PHE A 182 -2.86 -8.45 -1.74
N ILE A 183 -2.79 -9.22 -2.82
CA ILE A 183 -2.78 -8.69 -4.18
C ILE A 183 -4.04 -9.19 -4.88
N ASP A 184 -4.99 -8.27 -5.10
CA ASP A 184 -6.17 -8.58 -5.90
C ASP A 184 -5.81 -8.58 -7.38
N GLU A 185 -6.40 -9.48 -8.13
CA GLU A 185 -6.13 -9.76 -9.55
C GLU A 185 -4.62 -9.93 -9.84
N ILE A 186 -3.93 -10.73 -9.02
CA ILE A 186 -2.48 -10.95 -9.12
C ILE A 186 -2.04 -11.37 -10.54
N GLY A 187 -2.92 -12.04 -11.31
CA GLY A 187 -2.67 -12.41 -12.69
C GLY A 187 -2.54 -11.22 -13.67
N GLU A 188 -2.89 -9.99 -13.23
CA GLU A 188 -2.74 -8.76 -14.02
C GLU A 188 -1.38 -8.07 -13.81
N LEU A 189 -0.56 -8.54 -12.86
CA LEU A 189 0.77 -7.98 -12.67
C LEU A 189 1.64 -8.17 -13.92
N HIS A 190 2.40 -7.13 -14.24
CA HIS A 190 3.38 -7.23 -15.31
C HIS A 190 4.43 -8.32 -15.01
N PRO A 191 4.90 -9.12 -15.99
CA PRO A 191 5.88 -10.20 -15.76
C PRO A 191 7.12 -9.78 -14.99
N ILE A 192 7.63 -8.58 -15.24
CA ILE A 192 8.79 -8.03 -14.51
C ILE A 192 8.47 -7.82 -13.03
N GLN A 193 7.25 -7.33 -12.70
CA GLN A 193 6.83 -7.16 -11.31
C GLN A 193 6.65 -8.52 -10.61
N MET A 194 6.12 -9.52 -11.32
CA MET A 194 6.02 -10.89 -10.79
C MET A 194 7.41 -11.48 -10.48
N ASN A 195 8.39 -11.27 -11.36
CA ASN A 195 9.77 -11.74 -11.12
C ASN A 195 10.42 -11.01 -9.94
N LYS A 196 10.22 -9.68 -9.82
CA LYS A 196 10.68 -8.92 -8.66
C LYS A 196 10.02 -9.41 -7.36
N LEU A 197 8.70 -9.64 -7.40
CA LEU A 197 7.97 -10.17 -6.25
C LEU A 197 8.51 -11.54 -5.84
N LEU A 198 8.75 -12.42 -6.80
CA LEU A 198 9.34 -13.74 -6.56
C LEU A 198 10.68 -13.64 -5.83
N LYS A 199 11.56 -12.75 -6.27
CA LYS A 199 12.85 -12.51 -5.61
C LYS A 199 12.66 -11.99 -4.18
N VAL A 200 11.71 -11.09 -3.95
CA VAL A 200 11.40 -10.60 -2.59
C VAL A 200 10.90 -11.72 -1.69
N LEU A 201 10.08 -12.66 -2.19
CA LEU A 201 9.61 -13.81 -1.42
C LEU A 201 10.75 -14.76 -1.02
N GLU A 202 11.81 -14.88 -1.85
CA GLU A 202 13.01 -15.67 -1.56
C GLU A 202 13.92 -14.98 -0.55
N ASP A 203 14.27 -13.72 -0.82
CA ASP A 203 15.28 -12.97 -0.06
C ASP A 203 14.72 -12.37 1.23
N ARG A 204 13.39 -12.19 1.32
CA ARG A 204 12.65 -11.47 2.38
C ARG A 204 13.15 -10.05 2.59
N LYS A 205 13.72 -9.48 1.55
CA LYS A 205 14.27 -8.12 1.50
C LYS A 205 14.04 -7.52 0.13
N VAL A 206 14.03 -6.19 0.07
CA VAL A 206 14.01 -5.43 -1.17
C VAL A 206 15.31 -4.67 -1.30
N PHE A 207 16.04 -4.90 -2.37
CA PHE A 207 17.18 -4.08 -2.74
C PHE A 207 16.72 -3.03 -3.74
N LEU A 208 16.97 -1.78 -3.42
CA LEU A 208 16.71 -0.65 -4.29
C LEU A 208 18.01 -0.22 -4.95
N GLU A 209 17.95 0.17 -6.22
CA GLU A 209 19.11 0.61 -6.98
C GLU A 209 18.96 2.09 -7.32
N SER A 210 20.05 2.84 -7.25
CA SER A 210 20.15 4.23 -7.69
C SER A 210 21.50 4.47 -8.34
N ALA A 211 21.49 5.14 -9.48
CA ALA A 211 22.72 5.56 -10.15
C ALA A 211 23.48 6.65 -9.38
N TYR A 212 22.84 7.29 -8.42
CA TYR A 212 23.37 8.40 -7.62
C TYR A 212 23.83 7.94 -6.23
N TYR A 213 23.72 6.65 -5.90
CA TYR A 213 24.22 6.14 -4.65
C TYR A 213 25.71 5.79 -4.76
N ASN A 214 26.52 6.38 -3.87
CA ASN A 214 27.91 6.02 -3.68
C ASN A 214 28.12 5.60 -2.22
N SER A 215 28.66 4.40 -2.01
CA SER A 215 28.93 3.86 -0.67
C SER A 215 30.02 4.63 0.10
N GLU A 216 30.86 5.41 -0.57
CA GLU A 216 31.97 6.18 0.01
C GLU A 216 31.56 7.65 0.30
N ASP A 217 30.36 8.06 -0.08
CA ASP A 217 29.90 9.44 0.11
C ASP A 217 29.47 9.68 1.57
N THR A 218 30.29 10.42 2.31
CA THR A 218 30.05 10.78 3.70
C THR A 218 28.89 11.77 3.91
N HIS A 219 28.38 12.41 2.87
CA HIS A 219 27.21 13.29 2.93
C HIS A 219 25.89 12.50 2.99
N ILE A 220 25.89 11.23 2.59
CA ILE A 220 24.73 10.37 2.64
C ILE A 220 24.53 9.90 4.09
N PRO A 221 23.32 10.10 4.70
CA PRO A 221 23.02 9.62 6.04
C PRO A 221 23.19 8.10 6.19
N PHE A 222 23.68 7.66 7.35
CA PHE A 222 23.97 6.24 7.64
C PHE A 222 22.78 5.30 7.36
N HIS A 223 21.55 5.70 7.73
CA HIS A 223 20.35 4.89 7.48
C HIS A 223 20.07 4.67 5.99
N ILE A 224 20.47 5.59 5.12
CA ILE A 224 20.34 5.44 3.66
C ILE A 224 21.40 4.47 3.15
N HIS A 225 22.62 4.55 3.65
CA HIS A 225 23.66 3.55 3.37
C HIS A 225 23.18 2.15 3.76
N ASP A 226 22.60 1.99 4.95
CA ASP A 226 22.09 0.71 5.43
C ASP A 226 21.00 0.14 4.51
N ILE A 227 20.07 1.00 4.05
CA ILE A 227 19.02 0.58 3.09
C ILE A 227 19.59 0.06 1.78
N PHE A 228 20.58 0.75 1.20
CA PHE A 228 21.18 0.33 -0.07
C PHE A 228 22.06 -0.91 0.08
N GLN A 229 22.75 -1.07 1.21
CA GLN A 229 23.65 -2.19 1.45
C GLN A 229 22.93 -3.44 1.95
N ASN A 230 21.98 -3.30 2.87
CA ASN A 230 21.30 -4.41 3.55
C ASN A 230 19.89 -4.67 3.05
N GLY A 231 19.33 -3.75 2.25
CA GLY A 231 17.95 -3.81 1.73
C GLY A 231 16.90 -3.41 2.77
N LEU A 232 15.70 -3.14 2.27
CA LEU A 232 14.52 -2.92 3.11
C LEU A 232 13.91 -4.27 3.51
N PRO A 233 13.50 -4.46 4.78
CA PRO A 233 12.89 -5.71 5.21
C PRO A 233 11.52 -5.92 4.55
N ALA A 234 11.25 -7.14 4.08
CA ALA A 234 10.03 -7.52 3.38
C ALA A 234 9.65 -8.99 3.66
N ASP A 235 9.67 -9.41 4.93
CA ASP A 235 9.16 -10.73 5.33
C ASP A 235 7.66 -10.63 5.62
N PHE A 236 6.86 -11.12 4.69
CA PHE A 236 5.39 -11.13 4.74
C PHE A 236 4.85 -12.45 4.20
N ARG A 237 3.54 -12.67 4.36
CA ARG A 237 2.87 -13.75 3.64
C ARG A 237 2.04 -13.18 2.51
N LEU A 238 2.27 -13.71 1.31
CA LEU A 238 1.52 -13.33 0.11
C LEU A 238 0.18 -14.07 0.10
N ILE A 239 -0.88 -13.33 -0.16
CA ILE A 239 -2.18 -13.87 -0.58
C ILE A 239 -2.52 -13.20 -1.91
N GLY A 240 -2.37 -13.93 -3.01
CA GLY A 240 -2.84 -13.49 -4.32
C GLY A 240 -4.28 -13.93 -4.53
N ALA A 241 -5.13 -13.06 -5.06
CA ALA A 241 -6.45 -13.42 -5.55
C ALA A 241 -6.52 -13.19 -7.06
N THR A 242 -7.23 -14.05 -7.78
CA THR A 242 -7.43 -13.87 -9.22
C THR A 242 -8.74 -14.49 -9.68
N THR A 243 -9.31 -13.90 -10.73
CA THR A 243 -10.44 -14.45 -11.47
C THR A 243 -10.00 -15.29 -12.68
N ARG A 244 -8.71 -15.20 -13.05
CA ARG A 244 -8.13 -15.96 -14.15
C ARG A 244 -7.74 -17.37 -13.71
N GLY A 245 -7.55 -18.25 -14.68
CA GLY A 245 -7.02 -19.59 -14.44
C GLY A 245 -5.55 -19.59 -14.02
N SER A 246 -5.07 -20.75 -13.62
CA SER A 246 -3.70 -20.92 -13.11
C SER A 246 -2.61 -20.63 -14.15
N GLU A 247 -2.94 -20.67 -15.42
CA GLU A 247 -2.05 -20.34 -16.54
C GLU A 247 -1.64 -18.85 -16.57
N ALA A 248 -2.42 -17.97 -15.97
CA ALA A 248 -2.09 -16.54 -15.88
C ALA A 248 -0.95 -16.24 -14.89
N ILE A 249 -0.58 -17.21 -14.06
CA ILE A 249 0.44 -17.04 -13.03
C ILE A 249 1.66 -17.90 -13.36
N PRO A 250 2.88 -17.32 -13.35
CA PRO A 250 4.09 -18.05 -13.64
C PRO A 250 4.28 -19.29 -12.74
N PRO A 251 4.71 -20.45 -13.29
CA PRO A 251 4.92 -21.66 -12.51
C PRO A 251 5.85 -21.48 -11.31
N ALA A 252 6.86 -20.60 -11.45
CA ALA A 252 7.80 -20.30 -10.38
C ALA A 252 7.11 -19.67 -9.14
N LEU A 253 6.11 -18.84 -9.33
CA LEU A 253 5.32 -18.25 -8.23
C LEU A 253 4.35 -19.29 -7.66
N ARG A 254 3.66 -20.04 -8.54
CA ARG A 254 2.72 -21.09 -8.14
C ARG A 254 3.37 -22.17 -7.26
N SER A 255 4.58 -22.60 -7.61
CA SER A 255 5.31 -23.63 -6.85
C SER A 255 5.64 -23.22 -5.40
N ARG A 256 5.57 -21.93 -5.08
CA ARG A 256 5.81 -21.38 -3.73
C ARG A 256 4.55 -21.07 -2.96
N CYS A 257 3.40 -21.21 -3.60
CA CYS A 257 2.10 -20.87 -3.03
C CYS A 257 1.21 -22.10 -2.92
N LEU A 258 0.37 -22.15 -1.90
CA LEU A 258 -0.73 -23.08 -1.84
C LEU A 258 -1.87 -22.55 -2.71
N GLU A 259 -2.33 -23.35 -3.65
CA GLU A 259 -3.46 -23.00 -4.52
C GLU A 259 -4.78 -23.38 -3.86
N ILE A 260 -5.68 -22.41 -3.72
CA ILE A 260 -7.01 -22.57 -3.12
C ILE A 260 -8.05 -22.11 -4.12
N TYR A 261 -9.09 -22.94 -4.30
CA TYR A 261 -10.16 -22.66 -5.25
C TYR A 261 -11.45 -22.33 -4.53
N PHE A 262 -11.94 -21.12 -4.74
CA PHE A 262 -13.27 -20.67 -4.35
C PHE A 262 -14.21 -20.92 -5.53
N LYS A 263 -15.35 -21.52 -5.29
CA LYS A 263 -16.31 -21.88 -6.35
C LYS A 263 -17.38 -20.80 -6.54
N ALA A 264 -17.94 -20.76 -7.72
CA ALA A 264 -19.12 -19.95 -7.98
C ALA A 264 -20.26 -20.35 -7.02
N LEU A 265 -21.03 -19.38 -6.61
CA LEU A 265 -22.20 -19.62 -5.74
C LEU A 265 -23.34 -20.27 -6.55
N ASN A 266 -24.03 -21.19 -5.93
CA ASN A 266 -25.25 -21.74 -6.49
C ASN A 266 -26.45 -20.80 -6.18
N PRO A 267 -27.62 -20.96 -6.83
CA PRO A 267 -28.77 -20.09 -6.62
C PRO A 267 -29.25 -20.02 -5.15
N ASP A 268 -29.18 -21.11 -4.39
CA ASP A 268 -29.59 -21.14 -2.99
C ASP A 268 -28.60 -20.37 -2.10
N GLU A 269 -27.29 -20.48 -2.41
CA GLU A 269 -26.24 -19.70 -1.76
C GLU A 269 -26.38 -18.21 -2.05
N ILE A 270 -26.69 -17.82 -3.30
CA ILE A 270 -26.97 -16.42 -3.68
C ILE A 270 -28.19 -15.89 -2.92
N LYS A 271 -29.25 -16.68 -2.84
CA LYS A 271 -30.42 -16.33 -2.03
C LYS A 271 -30.06 -16.07 -0.58
N THR A 272 -29.26 -16.94 0.02
CA THR A 272 -28.76 -16.79 1.40
C THR A 272 -27.96 -15.51 1.57
N VAL A 273 -27.07 -15.16 0.61
CA VAL A 273 -26.32 -13.90 0.62
C VAL A 273 -27.26 -12.70 0.57
N CYS A 274 -28.28 -12.72 -0.30
CA CYS A 274 -29.28 -11.67 -0.36
C CYS A 274 -30.02 -11.49 0.97
N GLU A 275 -30.50 -12.58 1.58
CA GLU A 275 -31.20 -12.55 2.85
C GLU A 275 -30.33 -12.02 3.99
N ASN A 276 -29.07 -12.45 4.07
CA ASN A 276 -28.10 -11.94 5.05
C ASN A 276 -27.82 -10.45 4.86
N THR A 277 -27.70 -10.01 3.60
CA THR A 277 -27.52 -8.61 3.24
C THR A 277 -28.69 -7.75 3.71
N ILE A 278 -29.91 -8.18 3.41
CA ILE A 278 -31.14 -7.48 3.80
C ILE A 278 -31.22 -7.31 5.33
N LYS A 279 -30.95 -8.39 6.07
CA LYS A 279 -30.91 -8.35 7.54
C LYS A 279 -29.86 -7.37 8.06
N LYS A 280 -28.68 -7.35 7.42
CA LYS A 280 -27.54 -6.51 7.86
C LYS A 280 -27.78 -5.02 7.69
N ILE A 281 -28.48 -4.64 6.61
CA ILE A 281 -28.80 -3.22 6.32
C ILE A 281 -30.18 -2.79 6.82
N ALA A 282 -30.94 -3.69 7.45
CA ALA A 282 -32.29 -3.47 7.91
C ALA A 282 -33.22 -2.89 6.82
N PHE A 283 -33.09 -3.43 5.60
CA PHE A 283 -33.88 -3.01 4.45
C PHE A 283 -35.15 -3.86 4.33
N ASP A 284 -36.26 -3.23 3.99
CA ASP A 284 -37.51 -3.96 3.76
C ASP A 284 -37.59 -4.39 2.29
N MET A 285 -37.81 -5.67 2.06
CA MET A 285 -37.85 -6.26 0.71
C MET A 285 -39.09 -7.13 0.56
N GLU A 286 -39.72 -7.05 -0.62
CA GLU A 286 -40.87 -7.89 -0.95
C GLU A 286 -40.50 -9.38 -1.00
N LYS A 287 -41.47 -10.22 -0.58
CA LYS A 287 -41.32 -11.67 -0.65
C LYS A 287 -41.14 -12.13 -2.07
N GLY A 288 -40.08 -12.95 -2.33
CA GLY A 288 -39.76 -13.50 -3.65
C GLY A 288 -38.71 -12.74 -4.43
N VAL A 289 -38.31 -11.53 -4.03
CA VAL A 289 -37.21 -10.80 -4.69
C VAL A 289 -35.88 -11.56 -4.61
N PRO A 290 -35.46 -12.17 -3.47
CA PRO A 290 -34.26 -13.00 -3.42
C PRO A 290 -34.28 -14.19 -4.37
N ASP A 291 -35.46 -14.80 -4.60
CA ASP A 291 -35.63 -15.92 -5.55
C ASP A 291 -35.46 -15.46 -7.01
N ILE A 292 -35.88 -14.23 -7.31
CA ILE A 292 -35.68 -13.65 -8.64
C ILE A 292 -34.19 -13.32 -8.84
N ILE A 293 -33.57 -12.65 -7.86
CA ILE A 293 -32.14 -12.29 -7.93
C ILE A 293 -31.30 -13.55 -8.13
N SER A 294 -31.55 -14.63 -7.37
CA SER A 294 -30.79 -15.86 -7.43
C SER A 294 -30.86 -16.58 -8.78
N LYS A 295 -31.89 -16.32 -9.59
CA LYS A 295 -32.05 -16.90 -10.95
C LYS A 295 -31.22 -16.17 -12.01
N TYR A 296 -30.96 -14.89 -11.81
CA TYR A 296 -30.30 -14.04 -12.83
C TYR A 296 -28.91 -13.61 -12.43
N ALA A 297 -28.57 -13.63 -11.14
CA ALA A 297 -27.22 -13.34 -10.68
C ALA A 297 -26.30 -14.55 -10.93
N THR A 298 -25.09 -14.27 -11.37
CA THR A 298 -24.06 -15.29 -11.61
C THR A 298 -23.04 -15.39 -10.48
N ASN A 299 -23.04 -14.40 -9.58
CA ASN A 299 -22.16 -14.30 -8.40
C ASN A 299 -22.86 -13.57 -7.25
#